data_ada5418d7c32cb816115bfc8fcfb046c
#
_entry.id   ada5418d7c32cb816115bfc8fcfb046c
#
_cell.length_a   1.000
_cell.length_b   1.000
_cell.length_c   1.000
_cell.angle_alpha   90.00
_cell.angle_beta   90.00
_cell.angle_gamma   90.00
#
_symmetry.space_group_name_H-M   'P 1'
#
loop_
_entity.id
_entity.type
_entity.pdbx_description
1 polymer ?
#
loop_
_entity_poly.entity_id
_entity_poly.type
_entity_poly.pdbx_seq_one_letter_code
_entity_poly.pdbx_strand_id
1 'polypeptide(L)'
;MKLLVSGIAVMDYVHRMDVLPVGGAKHRSHAFERLGGGLAGNAAVGAARLGAAVTLMTRLGTDAAGDELAAMFEAQGLRLAAARGGRTPISSVMVDGAGERMIVNFPGADLPDSPPPPPDFDAALTDCRWPEAAEATLRAAQACGAPCVIDGDRFTPEPLAALASHVVFSVDGLRDFTGIDHPARGLADAAKRLPGCIGYTAGADGVHWAVGGHVPAPRVDPVDTLGAGDLWHGAFALALGFGQDLEEASRFANRAAALKCGRAGGWDVYPTAAEMTAGTP
;
A
#
# COMPACT_ATOMS: atom_id res chain seq x y z
N MET A 1 18.95 -4.79 0.73
CA MET A 1 18.29 -3.94 -0.25
C MET A 1 17.56 -2.82 0.51
N LYS A 2 17.77 -1.56 0.11
CA LYS A 2 17.14 -0.38 0.68
C LYS A 2 15.88 -0.04 -0.12
N LEU A 3 14.74 0.05 0.53
CA LEU A 3 13.49 0.45 -0.11
C LEU A 3 13.00 1.79 0.47
N LEU A 4 12.75 2.76 -0.41
CA LEU A 4 12.04 3.97 -0.05
C LEU A 4 10.55 3.76 -0.31
N VAL A 5 9.73 3.94 0.73
CA VAL A 5 8.27 3.99 0.59
C VAL A 5 7.80 5.38 0.99
N SER A 6 7.06 6.05 0.11
CA SER A 6 6.55 7.39 0.39
C SER A 6 5.02 7.46 0.23
N GLY A 7 4.36 8.22 1.11
CA GLY A 7 2.91 8.40 1.02
C GLY A 7 2.21 8.49 2.37
N ILE A 8 0.95 8.04 2.38
CA ILE A 8 0.08 8.20 3.55
C ILE A 8 0.30 7.14 4.61
N ALA A 9 0.38 7.60 5.86
CA ALA A 9 0.23 6.79 7.06
C ALA A 9 -1.00 7.25 7.85
N VAL A 10 -1.75 6.31 8.41
CA VAL A 10 -3.04 6.55 9.08
C VAL A 10 -3.07 5.81 10.40
N MET A 11 -3.64 6.42 11.44
CA MET A 11 -3.98 5.73 12.67
C MET A 11 -5.41 5.18 12.54
N ASP A 12 -5.55 3.86 12.54
CA ASP A 12 -6.83 3.18 12.42
C ASP A 12 -7.38 2.82 13.81
N TYR A 13 -8.58 3.31 14.13
CA TYR A 13 -9.35 2.97 15.31
C TYR A 13 -10.40 1.93 14.92
N VAL A 14 -10.10 0.66 15.19
CA VAL A 14 -10.90 -0.48 14.74
C VAL A 14 -11.86 -0.93 15.84
N HIS A 15 -13.15 -0.87 15.54
CA HIS A 15 -14.25 -1.39 16.38
C HIS A 15 -14.79 -2.68 15.78
N ARG A 16 -14.77 -3.76 16.55
CA ARG A 16 -15.40 -5.03 16.15
C ARG A 16 -16.77 -5.12 16.80
N MET A 17 -17.78 -5.46 16.01
CA MET A 17 -19.17 -5.52 16.45
C MET A 17 -19.92 -6.65 15.73
N ASP A 18 -21.10 -7.02 16.23
CA ASP A 18 -21.88 -8.11 15.64
C ASP A 18 -22.49 -7.71 14.29
N VAL A 19 -22.94 -6.43 14.17
CA VAL A 19 -23.59 -5.86 12.98
C VAL A 19 -23.13 -4.42 12.81
N LEU A 20 -22.90 -3.99 11.56
CA LEU A 20 -22.57 -2.59 11.26
C LEU A 20 -23.67 -1.62 11.69
N PRO A 21 -23.30 -0.41 12.15
CA PRO A 21 -24.26 0.61 12.58
C PRO A 21 -25.22 1.01 11.45
N VAL A 22 -26.51 1.09 11.78
CA VAL A 22 -27.53 1.63 10.91
C VAL A 22 -28.25 2.76 11.63
N GLY A 23 -28.24 3.95 11.03
CA GLY A 23 -28.92 5.12 11.60
C GLY A 23 -28.19 5.77 12.79
N GLY A 24 -28.81 6.77 13.39
CA GLY A 24 -28.26 7.60 14.47
C GLY A 24 -28.60 7.06 15.86
N ALA A 25 -27.94 5.98 16.30
CA ALA A 25 -28.15 5.38 17.62
C ALA A 25 -26.78 5.16 18.33
N LYS A 26 -26.83 4.76 19.60
CA LYS A 26 -25.64 4.29 20.32
C LYS A 26 -25.40 2.82 19.97
N HIS A 27 -24.27 2.55 19.35
CA HIS A 27 -23.79 1.20 19.05
C HIS A 27 -22.67 0.83 20.01
N ARG A 28 -22.51 -0.46 20.30
CA ARG A 28 -21.45 -0.99 21.16
C ARG A 28 -20.58 -1.95 20.36
N SER A 29 -19.25 -1.75 20.43
CA SER A 29 -18.28 -2.73 19.98
C SER A 29 -17.95 -3.71 21.12
N HIS A 30 -17.65 -4.96 20.80
CA HIS A 30 -17.16 -5.95 21.74
C HIS A 30 -15.62 -5.98 21.81
N ALA A 31 -14.93 -5.41 20.83
CA ALA A 31 -13.49 -5.19 20.85
C ALA A 31 -13.11 -3.84 20.23
N PHE A 32 -11.97 -3.32 20.66
CA PHE A 32 -11.39 -2.09 20.16
C PHE A 32 -9.88 -2.22 20.05
N GLU A 33 -9.33 -1.83 18.91
CA GLU A 33 -7.90 -1.88 18.62
C GLU A 33 -7.45 -0.55 17.98
N ARG A 34 -6.21 -0.17 18.24
CA ARG A 34 -5.52 0.90 17.51
C ARG A 34 -4.43 0.27 16.66
N LEU A 35 -4.51 0.47 15.37
CA LEU A 35 -3.61 -0.12 14.40
C LEU A 35 -2.98 0.98 13.56
N GLY A 36 -1.73 0.80 13.20
CA GLY A 36 -1.15 1.61 12.15
C GLY A 36 -1.65 1.12 10.79
N GLY A 37 -1.79 2.04 9.86
CA GLY A 37 -2.32 1.80 8.52
C GLY A 37 -1.86 2.83 7.50
N GLY A 38 -2.63 2.97 6.44
CA GLY A 38 -2.32 3.78 5.27
C GLY A 38 -1.57 2.98 4.20
N LEU A 39 -1.81 3.32 2.94
CA LEU A 39 -1.23 2.60 1.79
C LEU A 39 0.28 2.44 1.92
N ALA A 40 1.01 3.56 2.05
CA ALA A 40 2.45 3.55 2.23
C ALA A 40 2.89 2.90 3.55
N GLY A 41 2.13 3.12 4.65
CA GLY A 41 2.43 2.52 5.95
C GLY A 41 2.39 1.00 5.92
N ASN A 42 1.30 0.43 5.41
CA ASN A 42 1.12 -1.01 5.27
C ASN A 42 2.16 -1.64 4.32
N ALA A 43 2.39 -1.01 3.17
CA ALA A 43 3.40 -1.47 2.21
C ALA A 43 4.81 -1.47 2.78
N ALA A 44 5.17 -0.43 3.54
CA ALA A 44 6.47 -0.31 4.20
C ALA A 44 6.69 -1.42 5.23
N VAL A 45 5.71 -1.66 6.11
CA VAL A 45 5.78 -2.74 7.09
C VAL A 45 5.87 -4.10 6.38
N GLY A 46 5.06 -4.32 5.35
CA GLY A 46 5.11 -5.54 4.56
C GLY A 46 6.49 -5.81 3.98
N ALA A 47 7.09 -4.82 3.33
CA ALA A 47 8.43 -4.94 2.76
C ALA A 47 9.53 -5.16 3.82
N ALA A 48 9.41 -4.51 5.00
CA ALA A 48 10.35 -4.72 6.09
C ALA A 48 10.31 -6.15 6.62
N ARG A 49 9.11 -6.70 6.81
CA ARG A 49 8.93 -8.12 7.22
C ARG A 49 9.47 -9.11 6.18
N LEU A 50 9.45 -8.72 4.92
CA LEU A 50 10.04 -9.46 3.80
C LEU A 50 11.57 -9.25 3.66
N GLY A 51 12.19 -8.51 4.59
CA GLY A 51 13.65 -8.38 4.71
C GLY A 51 14.27 -7.13 4.05
N ALA A 52 13.46 -6.15 3.65
CA ALA A 52 13.98 -4.87 3.20
C ALA A 52 14.47 -3.98 4.36
N ALA A 53 15.51 -3.19 4.13
CA ALA A 53 15.83 -2.03 4.96
C ALA A 53 14.98 -0.85 4.48
N VAL A 54 13.82 -0.63 5.12
CA VAL A 54 12.81 0.32 4.66
C VAL A 54 12.99 1.69 5.31
N THR A 55 12.93 2.73 4.48
CA THR A 55 12.65 4.10 4.94
C THR A 55 11.23 4.48 4.52
N LEU A 56 10.38 4.79 5.49
CA LEU A 56 9.04 5.34 5.26
C LEU A 56 9.11 6.87 5.29
N MET A 57 8.85 7.49 4.15
CA MET A 57 8.71 8.94 4.02
C MET A 57 7.22 9.29 4.07
N THR A 58 6.79 9.89 5.17
CA THR A 58 5.38 10.21 5.40
C THR A 58 5.22 11.53 6.14
N ARG A 59 3.99 11.99 6.29
CA ARG A 59 3.66 13.15 7.12
C ARG A 59 2.76 12.74 8.27
N LEU A 60 3.09 13.19 9.48
CA LEU A 60 2.41 12.87 10.71
C LEU A 60 2.11 14.15 11.49
N GLY A 61 1.00 14.18 12.19
CA GLY A 61 0.66 15.26 13.11
C GLY A 61 1.67 15.38 14.25
N THR A 62 1.65 16.52 14.94
CA THR A 62 2.35 16.74 16.22
C THR A 62 1.43 16.42 17.41
N ASP A 63 0.47 15.52 17.19
CA ASP A 63 -0.50 15.03 18.15
C ASP A 63 -0.14 13.63 18.67
N ALA A 64 -0.84 13.17 19.71
CA ALA A 64 -0.60 11.86 20.32
C ALA A 64 -0.76 10.69 19.33
N ALA A 65 -1.67 10.80 18.35
CA ALA A 65 -1.84 9.78 17.32
C ALA A 65 -0.61 9.69 16.40
N GLY A 66 -0.02 10.84 16.06
CA GLY A 66 1.21 10.89 15.26
C GLY A 66 2.43 10.34 16.00
N ASP A 67 2.55 10.59 17.30
CA ASP A 67 3.63 10.04 18.12
C ASP A 67 3.48 8.53 18.29
N GLU A 68 2.26 8.05 18.54
CA GLU A 68 1.97 6.62 18.65
C GLU A 68 2.23 5.89 17.33
N LEU A 69 1.76 6.46 16.20
CA LEU A 69 1.96 5.87 14.88
C LEU A 69 3.43 5.81 14.48
N ALA A 70 4.21 6.85 14.81
CA ALA A 70 5.67 6.84 14.61
C ALA A 70 6.33 5.69 15.40
N ALA A 71 6.00 5.56 16.68
CA ALA A 71 6.53 4.49 17.52
C ALA A 71 6.14 3.09 17.01
N MET A 72 4.89 2.93 16.48
CA MET A 72 4.46 1.66 15.87
C MET A 72 5.32 1.29 14.67
N PHE A 73 5.61 2.23 13.76
CA PHE A 73 6.47 1.97 12.61
C PHE A 73 7.91 1.66 13.00
N GLU A 74 8.48 2.40 13.94
CA GLU A 74 9.84 2.15 14.46
C GLU A 74 9.95 0.77 15.11
N ALA A 75 8.91 0.32 15.84
CA ALA A 75 8.82 -1.02 16.40
C ALA A 75 8.81 -2.13 15.34
N GLN A 76 8.36 -1.83 14.10
CA GLN A 76 8.47 -2.73 12.94
C GLN A 76 9.84 -2.66 12.23
N GLY A 77 10.80 -1.91 12.79
CA GLY A 77 12.14 -1.78 12.24
C GLY A 77 12.28 -0.79 11.08
N LEU A 78 11.28 0.07 10.85
CA LEU A 78 11.34 1.08 9.81
C LEU A 78 12.16 2.29 10.26
N ARG A 79 12.91 2.87 9.32
CA ARG A 79 13.41 4.24 9.47
C ARG A 79 12.31 5.21 9.04
N LEU A 80 12.05 6.22 9.84
CA LEU A 80 11.10 7.27 9.48
C LEU A 80 11.81 8.51 8.93
N ALA A 81 11.35 8.99 7.78
CA ALA A 81 11.62 10.30 7.21
C ALA A 81 10.31 11.12 7.27
N ALA A 82 9.84 11.42 8.48
CA ALA A 82 8.54 12.01 8.69
C ALA A 82 8.61 13.55 8.72
N ALA A 83 7.80 14.20 7.87
CA ALA A 83 7.47 15.61 8.04
C ALA A 83 6.41 15.74 9.15
N ARG A 84 6.69 16.55 10.18
CA ARG A 84 5.84 16.68 11.37
C ARG A 84 5.14 18.02 11.39
N GLY A 85 3.82 18.02 11.60
CA GLY A 85 3.00 19.23 11.71
C GLY A 85 1.51 18.91 11.68
N GLY A 86 0.68 19.80 12.19
CA GLY A 86 -0.77 19.65 12.15
C GLY A 86 -1.31 18.43 12.88
N ARG A 87 -2.31 17.78 12.28
CA ARG A 87 -3.06 16.65 12.86
C ARG A 87 -2.93 15.40 12.00
N THR A 88 -2.68 14.28 12.66
CA THR A 88 -2.51 12.97 12.03
C THR A 88 -3.79 12.49 11.31
N PRO A 89 -3.67 11.88 10.11
CA PRO A 89 -4.77 11.17 9.50
C PRO A 89 -5.26 10.02 10.38
N ILE A 90 -6.57 9.88 10.53
CA ILE A 90 -7.18 8.80 11.30
C ILE A 90 -8.34 8.18 10.53
N SER A 91 -8.58 6.88 10.75
CA SER A 91 -9.77 6.19 10.30
C SER A 91 -10.51 5.59 11.49
N SER A 92 -11.82 5.77 11.56
CA SER A 92 -12.70 4.98 12.40
C SER A 92 -13.23 3.83 11.56
N VAL A 93 -12.81 2.61 11.89
CA VAL A 93 -13.14 1.40 11.14
C VAL A 93 -14.09 0.55 11.98
N MET A 94 -15.27 0.29 11.48
CA MET A 94 -16.21 -0.66 12.08
C MET A 94 -16.20 -1.93 11.24
N VAL A 95 -16.04 -3.09 11.90
CA VAL A 95 -16.00 -4.41 11.26
C VAL A 95 -17.04 -5.28 11.93
N ASP A 96 -17.93 -5.89 11.15
CA ASP A 96 -18.93 -6.82 11.66
C ASP A 96 -18.48 -8.28 11.64
N GLY A 97 -19.34 -9.17 12.14
CA GLY A 97 -19.08 -10.61 12.20
C GLY A 97 -19.01 -11.30 10.82
N ALA A 98 -19.45 -10.65 9.75
CA ALA A 98 -19.32 -11.13 8.37
C ALA A 98 -18.04 -10.60 7.69
N GLY A 99 -17.29 -9.71 8.37
CA GLY A 99 -16.10 -9.06 7.82
C GLY A 99 -16.41 -7.84 6.95
N GLU A 100 -17.69 -7.40 6.88
CA GLU A 100 -18.06 -6.16 6.22
C GLU A 100 -17.52 -4.96 6.99
N ARG A 101 -17.23 -3.87 6.28
CA ARG A 101 -16.55 -2.70 6.84
C ARG A 101 -17.28 -1.40 6.55
N MET A 102 -17.33 -0.55 7.56
CA MET A 102 -17.68 0.85 7.42
C MET A 102 -16.48 1.68 7.88
N ILE A 103 -16.02 2.60 7.05
CA ILE A 103 -14.83 3.42 7.33
C ILE A 103 -15.21 4.89 7.25
N VAL A 104 -14.90 5.63 8.31
CA VAL A 104 -14.97 7.09 8.33
C VAL A 104 -13.55 7.62 8.46
N ASN A 105 -13.07 8.28 7.42
CA ASN A 105 -11.70 8.77 7.34
C ASN A 105 -11.63 10.27 7.60
N PHE A 106 -10.68 10.69 8.44
CA PHE A 106 -10.21 12.06 8.58
C PHE A 106 -8.82 12.15 7.92
N PRO A 107 -8.65 12.94 6.85
CA PRO A 107 -7.41 12.96 6.06
C PRO A 107 -6.24 13.66 6.75
N GLY A 108 -6.41 14.12 8.00
CA GLY A 108 -5.47 15.01 8.68
C GLY A 108 -5.79 16.48 8.37
N ALA A 109 -5.10 17.37 9.06
CA ALA A 109 -5.20 18.81 8.83
C ALA A 109 -3.86 19.50 9.08
N ASP A 110 -3.56 20.54 8.32
CA ASP A 110 -2.36 21.36 8.47
C ASP A 110 -1.05 20.55 8.45
N LEU A 111 -1.05 19.43 7.75
CA LEU A 111 0.14 18.59 7.54
C LEU A 111 1.12 19.31 6.61
N PRO A 112 2.45 19.18 6.82
CA PRO A 112 3.44 19.80 5.94
C PRO A 112 3.35 19.26 4.49
N ASP A 113 3.38 20.15 3.51
CA ASP A 113 3.42 19.75 2.09
C ASP A 113 4.84 19.40 1.62
N SER A 114 5.86 20.06 2.19
CA SER A 114 7.26 19.84 1.80
C SER A 114 7.81 18.54 2.38
N PRO A 115 8.14 17.55 1.55
CA PRO A 115 8.78 16.32 2.01
C PRO A 115 10.26 16.57 2.38
N PRO A 116 10.83 15.75 3.27
CA PRO A 116 12.28 15.70 3.44
C PRO A 116 12.93 15.17 2.15
N PRO A 117 14.22 15.47 1.91
CA PRO A 117 14.94 14.92 0.76
C PRO A 117 14.92 13.38 0.80
N PRO A 118 14.64 12.72 -0.34
CA PRO A 118 14.72 11.27 -0.43
C PRO A 118 16.11 10.75 -0.03
N PRO A 119 16.21 9.75 0.86
CA PRO A 119 17.50 9.09 1.16
C PRO A 119 17.94 8.21 -0.01
N ASP A 120 19.13 7.61 0.08
CA ASP A 120 19.56 6.59 -0.87
C ASP A 120 18.69 5.34 -0.80
N PHE A 121 18.32 4.79 -1.96
CA PHE A 121 17.53 3.58 -2.11
C PHE A 121 17.90 2.79 -3.37
N ASP A 122 17.54 1.51 -3.37
CA ASP A 122 17.71 0.60 -4.51
C ASP A 122 16.43 0.47 -5.35
N ALA A 123 15.26 0.67 -4.70
CA ALA A 123 13.94 0.74 -5.32
C ALA A 123 13.02 1.65 -4.51
N ALA A 124 11.95 2.14 -5.12
CA ALA A 124 10.97 2.97 -4.44
C ALA A 124 9.52 2.55 -4.72
N LEU A 125 8.66 2.85 -3.76
CA LEU A 125 7.21 2.75 -3.87
C LEU A 125 6.60 4.05 -3.39
N THR A 126 5.57 4.53 -4.07
CA THR A 126 4.79 5.69 -3.60
C THR A 126 3.29 5.49 -3.82
N ASP A 127 2.47 6.05 -2.94
CA ASP A 127 1.09 6.38 -3.24
C ASP A 127 0.95 7.86 -3.60
N CYS A 128 -0.20 8.26 -4.14
CA CYS A 128 -0.42 9.64 -4.55
C CYS A 128 -1.16 10.49 -3.50
N ARG A 129 -1.27 10.04 -2.25
CA ARG A 129 -1.96 10.76 -1.17
C ARG A 129 -1.14 11.92 -0.60
N TRP A 130 0.15 11.96 -0.91
CA TRP A 130 1.04 13.08 -0.69
C TRP A 130 1.79 13.41 -1.99
N PRO A 131 1.18 14.22 -2.89
CA PRO A 131 1.70 14.45 -4.24
C PRO A 131 3.14 14.96 -4.29
N GLU A 132 3.52 15.83 -3.35
CA GLU A 132 4.87 16.42 -3.30
C GLU A 132 5.92 15.36 -2.95
N ALA A 133 5.62 14.44 -2.03
CA ALA A 133 6.51 13.34 -1.72
C ALA A 133 6.55 12.30 -2.85
N ALA A 134 5.41 12.04 -3.50
CA ALA A 134 5.37 11.17 -4.67
C ALA A 134 6.26 11.73 -5.78
N GLU A 135 6.14 13.01 -6.12
CA GLU A 135 6.97 13.65 -7.13
C GLU A 135 8.46 13.60 -6.77
N ALA A 136 8.81 13.94 -5.52
CA ALA A 136 10.19 13.90 -5.06
C ALA A 136 10.79 12.50 -5.17
N THR A 137 10.04 11.46 -4.76
CA THR A 137 10.45 10.04 -4.85
C THR A 137 10.63 9.59 -6.29
N LEU A 138 9.65 9.88 -7.17
CA LEU A 138 9.68 9.50 -8.57
C LEU A 138 10.84 10.15 -9.33
N ARG A 139 11.08 11.45 -9.11
CA ARG A 139 12.20 12.16 -9.72
C ARG A 139 13.55 11.65 -9.21
N ALA A 140 13.67 11.36 -7.93
CA ALA A 140 14.89 10.75 -7.38
C ALA A 140 15.16 9.37 -7.99
N ALA A 141 14.13 8.54 -8.18
CA ALA A 141 14.25 7.24 -8.82
C ALA A 141 14.68 7.36 -10.29
N GLN A 142 14.11 8.28 -11.06
CA GLN A 142 14.54 8.56 -12.42
C GLN A 142 16.01 8.99 -12.48
N ALA A 143 16.44 9.85 -11.55
CA ALA A 143 17.81 10.37 -11.52
C ALA A 143 18.87 9.28 -11.25
N CYS A 144 18.55 8.26 -10.44
CA CYS A 144 19.47 7.15 -10.15
C CYS A 144 19.18 5.88 -10.97
N GLY A 145 18.15 5.86 -11.81
CA GLY A 145 17.78 4.70 -12.62
C GLY A 145 17.17 3.54 -11.83
N ALA A 146 16.68 3.80 -10.59
CA ALA A 146 16.05 2.79 -9.76
C ALA A 146 14.60 2.54 -10.18
N PRO A 147 14.08 1.30 -10.04
CA PRO A 147 12.65 1.06 -10.23
C PRO A 147 11.83 1.81 -9.20
N CYS A 148 10.74 2.45 -9.65
CA CYS A 148 9.79 3.10 -8.78
C CYS A 148 8.36 2.69 -9.16
N VAL A 149 7.62 2.19 -8.17
CA VAL A 149 6.25 1.72 -8.30
C VAL A 149 5.29 2.77 -7.77
N ILE A 150 4.18 3.00 -8.48
CA ILE A 150 3.03 3.70 -7.92
C ILE A 150 1.98 2.66 -7.52
N ASP A 151 1.51 2.75 -6.28
CA ASP A 151 0.25 2.15 -5.84
C ASP A 151 -0.90 3.00 -6.41
N GLY A 152 -1.49 2.49 -7.48
CA GLY A 152 -2.51 3.14 -8.28
C GLY A 152 -3.91 2.93 -7.69
N ASP A 153 -4.13 3.35 -6.46
CA ASP A 153 -5.47 3.43 -5.87
C ASP A 153 -6.24 4.63 -6.45
N ARG A 154 -7.45 4.85 -5.97
CA ARG A 154 -8.25 6.04 -6.31
C ARG A 154 -7.40 7.30 -6.15
N PHE A 155 -7.53 8.22 -7.10
CA PHE A 155 -6.79 9.46 -7.11
C PHE A 155 -5.30 9.32 -7.49
N THR A 156 -5.03 8.83 -8.69
CA THR A 156 -3.67 8.77 -9.27
C THR A 156 -3.53 9.84 -10.36
N PRO A 157 -2.87 10.98 -10.08
CA PRO A 157 -2.67 12.03 -11.08
C PRO A 157 -1.79 11.55 -12.24
N GLU A 158 -2.27 11.73 -13.48
CA GLU A 158 -1.54 11.31 -14.68
C GLU A 158 -0.12 11.88 -14.78
N PRO A 159 0.16 13.16 -14.41
CA PRO A 159 1.51 13.69 -14.43
C PRO A 159 2.49 12.96 -13.48
N LEU A 160 2.02 12.46 -12.34
CA LEU A 160 2.82 11.64 -11.43
C LEU A 160 2.99 10.23 -11.99
N ALA A 161 1.90 9.62 -12.48
CA ALA A 161 1.94 8.29 -13.06
C ALA A 161 2.92 8.20 -14.25
N ALA A 162 3.04 9.27 -15.03
CA ALA A 162 3.99 9.34 -16.15
C ALA A 162 5.48 9.37 -15.74
N LEU A 163 5.78 9.63 -14.47
CA LEU A 163 7.16 9.59 -13.96
C LEU A 163 7.58 8.19 -13.46
N ALA A 164 6.63 7.30 -13.21
CA ALA A 164 6.90 5.99 -12.63
C ALA A 164 7.43 4.99 -13.67
N SER A 165 8.30 4.09 -13.24
CA SER A 165 8.68 2.93 -14.06
C SER A 165 7.56 1.88 -14.10
N HIS A 166 6.78 1.77 -13.02
CA HIS A 166 5.66 0.84 -12.90
C HIS A 166 4.46 1.53 -12.24
N VAL A 167 3.28 1.38 -12.82
CA VAL A 167 2.02 1.80 -12.19
C VAL A 167 1.11 0.60 -12.08
N VAL A 168 0.75 0.23 -10.87
CA VAL A 168 -0.13 -0.92 -10.62
C VAL A 168 -1.39 -0.41 -9.94
N PHE A 169 -2.48 -0.46 -10.67
CA PHE A 169 -3.77 -0.01 -10.19
C PHE A 169 -4.51 -1.10 -9.40
N SER A 170 -5.37 -0.71 -8.48
CA SER A 170 -6.53 -1.53 -8.13
C SER A 170 -7.54 -1.49 -9.29
N VAL A 171 -8.49 -2.43 -9.33
CA VAL A 171 -9.59 -2.38 -10.34
C VAL A 171 -10.34 -1.04 -10.26
N ASP A 172 -10.62 -0.58 -9.03
CA ASP A 172 -11.30 0.70 -8.82
C ASP A 172 -10.40 1.89 -9.20
N GLY A 173 -9.11 1.84 -8.87
CA GLY A 173 -8.13 2.87 -9.25
C GLY A 173 -7.99 2.99 -10.76
N LEU A 174 -7.95 1.87 -11.48
CA LEU A 174 -7.90 1.84 -12.94
C LEU A 174 -9.16 2.44 -13.56
N ARG A 175 -10.34 2.11 -13.01
CA ARG A 175 -11.61 2.69 -13.44
C ARG A 175 -11.63 4.20 -13.22
N ASP A 176 -11.22 4.65 -12.04
CA ASP A 176 -11.17 6.09 -11.71
C ASP A 176 -10.18 6.86 -12.60
N PHE A 177 -9.04 6.25 -12.94
CA PHE A 177 -8.01 6.85 -13.81
C PHE A 177 -8.47 6.95 -15.27
N THR A 178 -9.15 5.92 -15.78
CA THR A 178 -9.51 5.85 -17.21
C THR A 178 -10.95 6.23 -17.50
N GLY A 179 -11.85 6.19 -16.51
CA GLY A 179 -13.30 6.31 -16.71
C GLY A 179 -13.93 5.09 -17.38
N ILE A 180 -13.23 3.95 -17.46
CA ILE A 180 -13.66 2.74 -18.17
C ILE A 180 -13.93 1.61 -17.17
N ASP A 181 -15.18 1.11 -17.12
CA ASP A 181 -15.57 0.04 -16.19
C ASP A 181 -14.93 -1.32 -16.49
N HIS A 182 -14.67 -1.62 -17.75
CA HIS A 182 -14.10 -2.93 -18.15
C HIS A 182 -12.57 -2.94 -17.94
N PRO A 183 -12.01 -3.70 -16.98
CA PRO A 183 -10.61 -3.58 -16.60
C PRO A 183 -9.60 -3.77 -17.73
N ALA A 184 -9.81 -4.77 -18.61
CA ALA A 184 -8.90 -5.01 -19.72
C ALA A 184 -8.90 -3.87 -20.75
N ARG A 185 -10.04 -3.18 -20.95
CA ARG A 185 -10.11 -1.98 -21.82
C ARG A 185 -9.49 -0.77 -21.13
N GLY A 186 -9.71 -0.63 -19.81
CA GLY A 186 -9.05 0.40 -18.98
C GLY A 186 -7.53 0.24 -19.01
N LEU A 187 -7.03 -0.99 -18.84
CA LEU A 187 -5.60 -1.29 -18.92
C LEU A 187 -5.00 -0.89 -20.28
N ALA A 188 -5.68 -1.24 -21.37
CA ALA A 188 -5.24 -0.88 -22.72
C ALA A 188 -5.26 0.65 -22.97
N ASP A 189 -6.18 1.38 -22.34
CA ASP A 189 -6.22 2.84 -22.38
C ASP A 189 -5.09 3.47 -21.56
N ALA A 190 -4.94 3.06 -20.31
CA ALA A 190 -3.87 3.54 -19.43
C ALA A 190 -2.47 3.31 -20.04
N ALA A 191 -2.24 2.15 -20.67
CA ALA A 191 -0.97 1.83 -21.33
C ALA A 191 -0.67 2.67 -22.59
N LYS A 192 -1.67 3.31 -23.20
CA LYS A 192 -1.44 4.29 -24.27
C LYS A 192 -1.05 5.67 -23.75
N ARG A 193 -1.46 5.98 -22.51
CA ARG A 193 -1.26 7.29 -21.90
C ARG A 193 0.03 7.37 -21.07
N LEU A 194 0.48 6.24 -20.52
CA LEU A 194 1.59 6.17 -19.58
C LEU A 194 2.79 5.41 -20.19
N PRO A 195 4.03 5.92 -20.00
CA PRO A 195 5.23 5.30 -20.60
C PRO A 195 5.76 4.08 -19.87
N GLY A 196 5.36 3.84 -18.61
CA GLY A 196 5.88 2.77 -17.75
C GLY A 196 5.26 1.40 -18.01
N CYS A 197 5.61 0.42 -17.19
CA CYS A 197 4.91 -0.86 -17.10
C CYS A 197 3.58 -0.67 -16.35
N ILE A 198 2.46 -0.93 -17.01
CA ILE A 198 1.13 -0.67 -16.48
C ILE A 198 0.42 -1.99 -16.21
N GLY A 199 -0.10 -2.14 -15.00
CA GLY A 199 -0.86 -3.31 -14.57
C GLY A 199 -2.00 -2.97 -13.63
N TYR A 200 -2.82 -3.96 -13.32
CA TYR A 200 -3.80 -3.87 -12.23
C TYR A 200 -3.90 -5.19 -11.47
N THR A 201 -4.10 -5.10 -10.16
CA THR A 201 -4.38 -6.24 -9.30
C THR A 201 -5.87 -6.55 -9.29
N ALA A 202 -6.22 -7.85 -9.41
CA ALA A 202 -7.60 -8.35 -9.47
C ALA A 202 -7.89 -9.34 -8.32
N GLY A 203 -7.37 -9.08 -7.12
CA GLY A 203 -7.57 -9.92 -5.94
C GLY A 203 -7.14 -11.37 -6.18
N ALA A 204 -8.06 -12.33 -6.02
CA ALA A 204 -7.78 -13.75 -6.17
C ALA A 204 -7.37 -14.16 -7.60
N ASP A 205 -7.67 -13.34 -8.61
CA ASP A 205 -7.24 -13.59 -9.99
C ASP A 205 -5.76 -13.24 -10.22
N GLY A 206 -5.15 -12.42 -9.34
CA GLY A 206 -3.75 -12.02 -9.44
C GLY A 206 -3.55 -10.65 -10.08
N VAL A 207 -2.56 -10.52 -10.96
CA VAL A 207 -2.22 -9.25 -11.62
C VAL A 207 -2.22 -9.38 -13.14
N HIS A 208 -2.77 -8.36 -13.80
CA HIS A 208 -2.79 -8.24 -15.26
C HIS A 208 -1.89 -7.09 -15.70
N TRP A 209 -1.04 -7.34 -16.69
CA TRP A 209 -0.12 -6.37 -17.25
C TRP A 209 -0.50 -6.05 -18.71
N ALA A 210 -0.31 -4.81 -19.11
CA ALA A 210 -0.51 -4.42 -20.52
C ALA A 210 0.52 -5.09 -21.45
N VAL A 211 1.74 -5.32 -20.93
CA VAL A 211 2.79 -6.08 -21.59
C VAL A 211 3.26 -7.14 -20.59
N GLY A 212 3.23 -8.41 -20.94
CA GLY A 212 3.57 -9.51 -20.04
C GLY A 212 2.38 -10.38 -19.63
N GLY A 213 1.15 -9.92 -19.89
CA GLY A 213 -0.05 -10.75 -19.72
C GLY A 213 -0.53 -10.87 -18.26
N HIS A 214 -1.03 -12.04 -17.91
CA HIS A 214 -1.64 -12.34 -16.62
C HIS A 214 -0.73 -13.23 -15.76
N VAL A 215 -0.52 -12.84 -14.51
CA VAL A 215 0.19 -13.65 -13.51
C VAL A 215 -0.79 -14.02 -12.40
N PRO A 216 -1.24 -15.29 -12.31
CA PRO A 216 -2.27 -15.71 -11.37
C PRO A 216 -1.79 -15.68 -9.93
N ALA A 217 -2.69 -15.40 -8.98
CA ALA A 217 -2.43 -15.54 -7.56
C ALA A 217 -2.55 -17.01 -7.09
N PRO A 218 -1.80 -17.43 -6.07
CA PRO A 218 -2.06 -18.69 -5.38
C PRO A 218 -3.46 -18.72 -4.78
N ARG A 219 -4.14 -19.88 -4.90
CA ARG A 219 -5.45 -20.07 -4.28
C ARG A 219 -5.34 -20.20 -2.78
N VAL A 220 -6.12 -19.42 -2.05
CA VAL A 220 -6.24 -19.47 -0.59
C VAL A 220 -7.71 -19.29 -0.20
N ASP A 221 -8.11 -19.84 0.92
CA ASP A 221 -9.40 -19.53 1.53
C ASP A 221 -9.23 -18.20 2.30
N PRO A 222 -9.88 -17.11 1.88
CA PRO A 222 -9.63 -15.80 2.45
C PRO A 222 -10.25 -15.69 3.85
N VAL A 223 -9.43 -15.29 4.83
CA VAL A 223 -9.84 -15.00 6.20
C VAL A 223 -9.94 -13.50 6.43
N ASP A 224 -8.94 -12.75 5.97
CA ASP A 224 -8.90 -11.29 6.06
C ASP A 224 -8.04 -10.69 4.94
N THR A 225 -8.63 -9.82 4.14
CA THR A 225 -7.98 -9.20 2.97
C THR A 225 -7.49 -7.78 3.22
N LEU A 226 -7.63 -7.23 4.45
CA LEU A 226 -7.22 -5.86 4.78
C LEU A 226 -5.70 -5.71 4.62
N GLY A 227 -5.26 -4.69 3.86
CA GLY A 227 -3.85 -4.40 3.63
C GLY A 227 -3.12 -5.38 2.70
N ALA A 228 -3.83 -6.37 2.10
CA ALA A 228 -3.21 -7.32 1.18
C ALA A 228 -2.72 -6.65 -0.12
N GLY A 229 -3.44 -5.64 -0.62
CA GLY A 229 -3.03 -4.84 -1.77
C GLY A 229 -1.77 -4.02 -1.47
N ASP A 230 -1.74 -3.35 -0.32
CA ASP A 230 -0.58 -2.56 0.10
C ASP A 230 0.66 -3.45 0.27
N LEU A 231 0.49 -4.61 0.93
CA LEU A 231 1.54 -5.62 1.05
C LEU A 231 2.01 -6.11 -0.33
N TRP A 232 1.08 -6.31 -1.28
CA TRP A 232 1.42 -6.70 -2.65
C TRP A 232 2.34 -5.68 -3.30
N HIS A 233 2.02 -4.37 -3.20
CA HIS A 233 2.83 -3.30 -3.77
C HIS A 233 4.22 -3.21 -3.11
N GLY A 234 4.28 -3.34 -1.77
CA GLY A 234 5.55 -3.39 -1.04
C GLY A 234 6.43 -4.57 -1.45
N ALA A 235 5.85 -5.76 -1.58
CA ALA A 235 6.54 -6.97 -2.02
C ALA A 235 7.00 -6.87 -3.48
N PHE A 236 6.18 -6.31 -4.36
CA PHE A 236 6.51 -6.10 -5.76
C PHE A 236 7.69 -5.13 -5.94
N ALA A 237 7.64 -3.98 -5.27
CA ALA A 237 8.75 -3.02 -5.29
C ALA A 237 10.05 -3.61 -4.72
N LEU A 238 9.95 -4.42 -3.66
CA LEU A 238 11.08 -5.15 -3.09
C LEU A 238 11.71 -6.11 -4.10
N ALA A 239 10.88 -6.89 -4.79
CA ALA A 239 11.32 -7.87 -5.78
C ALA A 239 12.02 -7.23 -6.99
N LEU A 240 11.47 -6.10 -7.49
CA LEU A 240 12.12 -5.29 -8.52
C LEU A 240 13.48 -4.74 -8.06
N GLY A 241 13.58 -4.33 -6.80
CA GLY A 241 14.84 -3.85 -6.21
C GLY A 241 15.91 -4.95 -6.08
N PHE A 242 15.52 -6.22 -6.05
CA PHE A 242 16.44 -7.36 -6.19
C PHE A 242 16.79 -7.71 -7.64
N GLY A 243 16.27 -6.98 -8.62
CA GLY A 243 16.51 -7.19 -10.04
C GLY A 243 15.68 -8.33 -10.64
N GLN A 244 14.61 -8.77 -9.97
CA GLN A 244 13.67 -9.73 -10.55
C GLN A 244 12.92 -9.11 -11.72
N ASP A 245 12.60 -9.94 -12.70
CA ASP A 245 11.79 -9.50 -13.83
C ASP A 245 10.31 -9.30 -13.42
N LEU A 246 9.51 -8.80 -14.35
CA LEU A 246 8.12 -8.45 -14.11
C LEU A 246 7.28 -9.64 -13.64
N GLU A 247 7.49 -10.82 -14.21
CA GLU A 247 6.75 -12.03 -13.89
C GLU A 247 7.17 -12.58 -12.52
N GLU A 248 8.46 -12.66 -12.24
CA GLU A 248 9.03 -13.12 -10.97
C GLU A 248 8.58 -12.22 -9.81
N ALA A 249 8.69 -10.89 -10.00
CA ALA A 249 8.24 -9.90 -9.01
C ALA A 249 6.73 -9.99 -8.75
N SER A 250 5.92 -10.21 -9.81
CA SER A 250 4.49 -10.41 -9.68
C SER A 250 4.14 -11.69 -8.91
N ARG A 251 4.82 -12.80 -9.19
CA ARG A 251 4.63 -14.07 -8.47
C ARG A 251 5.00 -13.94 -7.00
N PHE A 252 6.09 -13.24 -6.70
CA PHE A 252 6.51 -12.97 -5.34
C PHE A 252 5.46 -12.14 -4.58
N ALA A 253 4.98 -11.06 -5.17
CA ALA A 253 3.95 -10.20 -4.60
C ALA A 253 2.61 -10.92 -4.41
N ASN A 254 2.15 -11.68 -5.42
CA ASN A 254 0.94 -12.50 -5.34
C ASN A 254 1.02 -13.52 -4.18
N ARG A 255 2.17 -14.16 -3.99
CA ARG A 255 2.39 -15.09 -2.89
C ARG A 255 2.33 -14.39 -1.53
N ALA A 256 2.98 -13.24 -1.37
CA ALA A 256 2.96 -12.47 -0.13
C ALA A 256 1.53 -12.07 0.25
N ALA A 257 0.77 -11.54 -0.71
CA ALA A 257 -0.62 -11.16 -0.49
C ALA A 257 -1.53 -12.36 -0.17
N ALA A 258 -1.33 -13.49 -0.86
CA ALA A 258 -2.09 -14.71 -0.62
C ALA A 258 -1.86 -15.27 0.79
N LEU A 259 -0.60 -15.30 1.27
CA LEU A 259 -0.26 -15.73 2.63
C LEU A 259 -0.94 -14.84 3.68
N LYS A 260 -0.99 -13.53 3.47
CA LYS A 260 -1.71 -12.59 4.36
C LYS A 260 -3.21 -12.86 4.34
N CYS A 261 -3.81 -13.05 3.18
CA CYS A 261 -5.25 -13.27 3.05
C CYS A 261 -5.74 -14.51 3.82
N GLY A 262 -4.92 -15.53 3.99
CA GLY A 262 -5.22 -16.72 4.79
C GLY A 262 -5.14 -16.52 6.31
N ARG A 263 -4.87 -15.30 6.82
CA ARG A 263 -4.62 -15.02 8.23
C ARG A 263 -5.44 -13.81 8.69
N ALA A 264 -6.07 -13.92 9.88
CA ALA A 264 -6.72 -12.78 10.52
C ALA A 264 -5.70 -11.98 11.33
N GLY A 265 -5.69 -10.66 11.20
CA GLY A 265 -4.82 -9.77 11.97
C GLY A 265 -4.24 -8.63 11.15
N GLY A 266 -3.51 -7.76 11.83
CA GLY A 266 -2.83 -6.60 11.25
C GLY A 266 -1.42 -6.94 10.72
N TRP A 267 -0.46 -6.08 11.04
CA TRP A 267 0.93 -6.24 10.58
C TRP A 267 1.64 -7.50 11.12
N ASP A 268 1.22 -8.01 12.27
CA ASP A 268 1.78 -9.20 12.92
C ASP A 268 1.62 -10.46 12.09
N VAL A 269 0.60 -10.54 11.24
CA VAL A 269 0.33 -11.69 10.37
C VAL A 269 0.88 -11.55 8.95
N TYR A 270 1.50 -10.43 8.62
CA TYR A 270 2.19 -10.29 7.34
C TYR A 270 3.32 -11.31 7.22
N PRO A 271 3.52 -11.95 6.06
CA PRO A 271 4.57 -12.96 5.91
C PRO A 271 5.96 -12.40 6.13
N THR A 272 6.84 -13.25 6.64
CA THR A 272 8.26 -12.96 6.81
C THR A 272 9.07 -13.47 5.61
N ALA A 273 10.31 -12.99 5.47
CA ALA A 273 11.24 -13.49 4.46
C ALA A 273 11.44 -15.01 4.53
N ALA A 274 11.48 -15.59 5.74
CA ALA A 274 11.61 -17.03 5.93
C ALA A 274 10.41 -17.82 5.40
N GLU A 275 9.19 -17.30 5.58
CA GLU A 275 7.97 -17.93 5.08
C GLU A 275 7.86 -17.85 3.55
N MET A 276 8.47 -16.81 2.95
CA MET A 276 8.53 -16.69 1.48
C MET A 276 9.50 -17.67 0.83
N THR A 277 10.50 -18.17 1.56
CA THR A 277 11.46 -19.17 1.07
C THR A 277 11.02 -20.59 1.34
N ALA A 278 10.22 -20.82 2.39
CA ALA A 278 9.62 -22.12 2.66
C ALA A 278 8.69 -22.50 1.49
N GLY A 279 8.89 -23.67 0.87
CA GLY A 279 8.06 -24.16 -0.24
C GLY A 279 6.58 -24.11 0.15
N THR A 280 5.73 -23.82 -0.84
CA THR A 280 4.27 -23.96 -0.68
C THR A 280 4.01 -25.43 -0.30
N PRO A 281 3.24 -25.72 0.79
CA PRO A 281 2.88 -27.09 1.15
C PRO A 281 2.09 -27.78 0.05
#